data_0d2b0eeca239dfce407588daab9cd200
#
_entry.id   0d2b0eeca239dfce407588daab9cd200
#
_cell.length_a   1.000
_cell.length_b   1.000
_cell.length_c   1.000
_cell.angle_alpha   90.00
_cell.angle_beta   90.00
_cell.angle_gamma   90.00
#
_symmetry.space_group_name_H-M   'P 1'
#
loop_
_entity.id
_entity.type
_entity.pdbx_description
1 polymer ?
#
loop_
_entity_poly.entity_id
_entity_poly.type
_entity_poly.pdbx_seq_one_letter_code
_entity_poly.pdbx_strand_id
1 'polypeptide(L)'
;KMIGEVTSKQIAISVPTARSFSRTFTLPIATEKALHDAVVLEADQYIPIPSTSLYIDHQVIERTKQEITVLMSAVPRVVIDNIVTTVEAAGFQPILIEPSISSVGRVLTATEEGSLPTVIVDIGPASTDIAILDRGTIRVTGGLAIGGNTFTLDIAKKLNVALENAHQLKVLNG
;
A
#
# COMPACT_ATOMS: atom_id res chain seq x y z
N LYS A 1 -22.71 4.02 -18.70
CA LYS A 1 -23.05 3.65 -17.30
C LYS A 1 -22.50 2.27 -17.04
N MET A 2 -21.26 2.16 -16.61
CA MET A 2 -20.62 0.86 -16.29
C MET A 2 -20.83 0.42 -14.83
N ILE A 3 -21.32 1.31 -13.97
CA ILE A 3 -21.60 1.05 -12.55
C ILE A 3 -23.06 1.38 -12.34
N GLY A 4 -23.82 0.48 -11.71
CA GLY A 4 -25.20 0.75 -11.29
C GLY A 4 -25.30 1.93 -10.33
N GLU A 5 -26.49 2.27 -9.87
CA GLU A 5 -26.65 3.33 -8.86
C GLU A 5 -25.87 2.97 -7.60
N VAL A 6 -24.95 3.86 -7.20
CA VAL A 6 -24.20 3.73 -5.94
C VAL A 6 -25.14 4.16 -4.83
N THR A 7 -25.67 3.21 -4.07
CA THR A 7 -26.63 3.46 -2.98
C THR A 7 -25.93 3.77 -1.65
N SER A 8 -24.68 3.36 -1.47
CA SER A 8 -23.91 3.63 -0.25
C SER A 8 -23.12 4.93 -0.36
N LYS A 9 -23.14 5.73 0.70
CA LYS A 9 -22.22 6.85 0.86
C LYS A 9 -20.89 6.45 1.50
N GLN A 10 -20.80 5.26 2.05
CA GLN A 10 -19.58 4.72 2.66
C GLN A 10 -18.67 4.17 1.59
N ILE A 11 -17.39 4.53 1.65
CA ILE A 11 -16.39 4.07 0.69
C ILE A 11 -15.09 3.62 1.39
N ALA A 12 -14.45 2.63 0.79
CA ALA A 12 -13.07 2.27 1.07
C ALA A 12 -12.15 2.96 0.07
N ILE A 13 -10.99 3.42 0.53
CA ILE A 13 -10.03 4.18 -0.27
C ILE A 13 -8.69 3.46 -0.26
N SER A 14 -8.12 3.32 -1.44
CA SER A 14 -6.77 2.82 -1.65
C SER A 14 -5.82 3.99 -1.87
N VAL A 15 -4.75 4.07 -1.07
CA VAL A 15 -3.67 5.05 -1.28
C VAL A 15 -2.49 4.40 -1.99
N PRO A 16 -1.74 5.13 -2.84
CA PRO A 16 -0.57 4.57 -3.51
C PRO A 16 0.44 4.00 -2.50
N THR A 17 0.88 2.76 -2.71
CA THR A 17 1.86 2.09 -1.83
C THR A 17 3.16 2.86 -1.74
N ALA A 18 3.61 3.48 -2.84
CA ALA A 18 4.81 4.33 -2.86
C ALA A 18 4.73 5.58 -1.95
N ARG A 19 3.54 5.89 -1.40
CA ARG A 19 3.30 6.98 -0.44
C ARG A 19 2.93 6.48 0.94
N SER A 20 3.09 5.19 1.19
CA SER A 20 2.80 4.55 2.47
C SER A 20 3.98 3.70 2.92
N PHE A 21 4.04 3.44 4.21
CA PHE A 21 5.01 2.56 4.82
C PHE A 21 4.26 1.44 5.52
N SER A 22 4.55 0.19 5.18
CA SER A 22 3.97 -0.95 5.88
C SER A 22 5.05 -1.95 6.23
N ARG A 23 5.09 -2.36 7.49
CA ARG A 23 6.10 -3.29 8.01
C ARG A 23 5.55 -4.13 9.14
N THR A 24 5.92 -5.40 9.14
CA THR A 24 5.70 -6.31 10.27
C THR A 24 6.93 -6.35 11.15
N PHE A 25 6.73 -6.26 12.46
CA PHE A 25 7.78 -6.42 13.48
C PHE A 25 7.19 -7.01 14.76
N THR A 26 8.07 -7.47 15.65
CA THR A 26 7.69 -8.13 16.89
C THR A 26 8.09 -7.28 18.09
N LEU A 27 7.19 -7.14 19.04
CA LEU A 27 7.38 -6.40 20.29
C LEU A 27 7.23 -7.35 21.48
N PRO A 28 7.90 -7.08 22.62
CA PRO A 28 7.68 -7.83 23.85
C PRO A 28 6.22 -7.75 24.30
N ILE A 29 5.65 -8.82 24.86
CA ILE A 29 4.27 -8.84 25.38
C ILE A 29 4.05 -7.77 26.47
N ALA A 30 5.08 -7.38 27.18
CA ALA A 30 5.00 -6.33 28.19
C ALA A 30 4.56 -4.96 27.63
N THR A 31 4.72 -4.72 26.33
CA THR A 31 4.33 -3.46 25.67
C THR A 31 2.84 -3.43 25.32
N GLU A 32 2.09 -4.51 25.54
CA GLU A 32 0.68 -4.63 25.12
C GLU A 32 -0.21 -3.49 25.62
N LYS A 33 0.00 -3.03 26.85
CA LYS A 33 -0.79 -1.94 27.45
C LYS A 33 -0.51 -0.56 26.83
N ALA A 34 0.63 -0.40 26.17
CA ALA A 34 1.05 0.82 25.48
C ALA A 34 1.46 0.48 24.02
N LEU A 35 0.72 -0.45 23.39
CA LEU A 35 1.10 -1.01 22.09
C LEU A 35 1.18 0.07 21.00
N HIS A 36 0.24 1.00 20.98
CA HIS A 36 0.26 2.10 20.01
C HIS A 36 1.52 2.96 20.15
N ASP A 37 1.88 3.34 21.37
CA ASP A 37 3.07 4.17 21.63
C ASP A 37 4.35 3.42 21.23
N ALA A 38 4.41 2.11 21.52
CA ALA A 38 5.53 1.27 21.12
C ALA A 38 5.65 1.17 19.60
N VAL A 39 4.52 1.06 18.88
CA VAL A 39 4.49 1.06 17.41
C VAL A 39 4.95 2.40 16.84
N VAL A 40 4.54 3.53 17.42
CA VAL A 40 4.97 4.86 17.00
C VAL A 40 6.48 5.02 17.21
N LEU A 41 7.01 4.55 18.34
CA LEU A 41 8.44 4.60 18.62
C LEU A 41 9.25 3.78 17.61
N GLU A 42 8.77 2.61 17.24
CA GLU A 42 9.38 1.79 16.20
C GLU A 42 9.29 2.48 14.82
N ALA A 43 8.15 3.12 14.50
CA ALA A 43 8.00 3.86 13.26
C ALA A 43 9.06 4.95 13.09
N ASP A 44 9.35 5.72 14.14
CA ASP A 44 10.35 6.79 14.12
C ASP A 44 11.79 6.28 13.85
N GLN A 45 12.07 4.99 14.06
CA GLN A 45 13.38 4.39 13.75
C GLN A 45 13.53 4.05 12.26
N TYR A 46 12.44 3.81 11.53
CA TYR A 46 12.47 3.29 10.17
C TYR A 46 11.97 4.28 9.12
N ILE A 47 11.07 5.19 9.52
CA ILE A 47 10.44 6.11 8.58
C ILE A 47 11.17 7.46 8.66
N PRO A 48 11.70 7.97 7.53
CA PRO A 48 12.44 9.25 7.51
C PRO A 48 11.50 10.48 7.56
N ILE A 49 10.34 10.34 8.18
CA ILE A 49 9.32 11.37 8.37
C ILE A 49 8.91 11.32 9.83
N PRO A 50 8.90 12.44 10.57
CA PRO A 50 8.47 12.45 11.95
C PRO A 50 7.06 11.87 12.14
N SER A 51 6.86 11.05 13.17
CA SER A 51 5.57 10.42 13.48
C SER A 51 4.42 11.42 13.63
N THR A 52 4.72 12.64 14.09
CA THR A 52 3.74 13.74 14.17
C THR A 52 3.15 14.16 12.82
N SER A 53 3.86 13.87 11.71
CA SER A 53 3.42 14.15 10.33
C SER A 53 2.80 12.94 9.65
N LEU A 54 2.61 11.83 10.38
CA LEU A 54 2.05 10.59 9.89
C LEU A 54 0.70 10.28 10.57
N TYR A 55 -0.18 9.61 9.84
CA TYR A 55 -1.18 8.73 10.44
C TYR A 55 -0.56 7.35 10.53
N ILE A 56 -0.53 6.80 11.74
CA ILE A 56 0.04 5.48 12.04
C ILE A 56 -1.05 4.62 12.65
N ASP A 57 -1.25 3.44 12.07
CA ASP A 57 -2.16 2.43 12.59
C ASP A 57 -1.46 1.08 12.60
N HIS A 58 -1.99 0.12 13.37
CA HIS A 58 -1.41 -1.20 13.47
C HIS A 58 -2.47 -2.28 13.64
N GLN A 59 -2.15 -3.45 13.14
CA GLN A 59 -2.92 -4.67 13.33
C GLN A 59 -2.07 -5.72 14.03
N VAL A 60 -2.60 -6.32 15.10
CA VAL A 60 -1.96 -7.49 15.73
C VAL A 60 -2.17 -8.70 14.82
N ILE A 61 -1.07 -9.29 14.37
CA ILE A 61 -1.05 -10.46 13.50
C ILE A 61 -0.98 -11.74 14.32
N GLU A 62 -0.09 -11.73 15.31
CA GLU A 62 0.18 -12.90 16.14
C GLU A 62 0.47 -12.46 17.57
N ARG A 63 0.05 -13.27 18.52
CA ARG A 63 0.29 -13.08 19.94
C ARG A 63 0.73 -14.39 20.58
N THR A 64 1.87 -14.33 21.24
CA THR A 64 2.40 -15.42 22.05
C THR A 64 2.44 -15.01 23.53
N LYS A 65 2.93 -15.89 24.40
CA LYS A 65 3.12 -15.56 25.82
C LYS A 65 4.24 -14.55 26.07
N GLN A 66 5.12 -14.33 25.10
CA GLN A 66 6.34 -13.51 25.23
C GLN A 66 6.33 -12.30 24.31
N GLU A 67 5.65 -12.38 23.19
CA GLU A 67 5.77 -11.43 22.07
C GLU A 67 4.43 -11.16 21.39
N ILE A 68 4.32 -9.98 20.80
CA ILE A 68 3.23 -9.56 19.93
C ILE A 68 3.83 -9.18 18.58
N THR A 69 3.37 -9.81 17.52
CA THR A 69 3.71 -9.43 16.14
C THR A 69 2.64 -8.52 15.59
N VAL A 70 3.05 -7.36 15.09
CA VAL A 70 2.16 -6.34 14.54
C VAL A 70 2.53 -6.01 13.09
N LEU A 71 1.52 -5.74 12.26
CA LEU A 71 1.66 -5.03 11.01
C LEU A 71 1.36 -3.56 11.28
N MET A 72 2.34 -2.70 11.12
CA MET A 72 2.19 -1.25 11.15
C MET A 72 1.95 -0.75 9.73
N SER A 73 1.07 0.24 9.59
CA SER A 73 0.90 1.03 8.38
C SER A 73 0.96 2.51 8.74
N ALA A 74 1.73 3.27 7.96
CA ALA A 74 1.90 4.70 8.16
C ALA A 74 1.78 5.45 6.83
N VAL A 75 1.06 6.58 6.83
CA VAL A 75 0.85 7.43 5.64
C VAL A 75 1.00 8.89 6.04
N PRO A 76 1.68 9.73 5.24
CA PRO A 76 1.77 11.16 5.51
C PRO A 76 0.38 11.81 5.65
N ARG A 77 0.19 12.62 6.70
CA ARG A 77 -1.09 13.30 6.98
C ARG A 77 -1.61 14.07 5.79
N VAL A 78 -0.74 14.81 5.11
CA VAL A 78 -1.11 15.59 3.93
C VAL A 78 -1.75 14.74 2.83
N VAL A 79 -1.36 13.49 2.67
CA VAL A 79 -1.95 12.57 1.67
C VAL A 79 -3.36 12.19 2.08
N ILE A 80 -3.53 11.77 3.33
CA ILE A 80 -4.85 11.36 3.86
C ILE A 80 -5.81 12.54 3.92
N ASP A 81 -5.39 13.69 4.48
CA ASP A 81 -6.24 14.86 4.64
C ASP A 81 -6.77 15.37 3.29
N ASN A 82 -5.92 15.40 2.25
CA ASN A 82 -6.35 15.78 0.91
C ASN A 82 -7.37 14.82 0.32
N ILE A 83 -7.17 13.51 0.53
CA ILE A 83 -8.10 12.48 0.04
C ILE A 83 -9.43 12.58 0.77
N VAL A 84 -9.40 12.65 2.10
CA VAL A 84 -10.60 12.76 2.94
C VAL A 84 -11.40 14.00 2.55
N THR A 85 -10.76 15.17 2.49
CA THR A 85 -11.40 16.42 2.09
C THR A 85 -12.07 16.33 0.71
N THR A 86 -11.38 15.69 -0.25
CA THR A 86 -11.91 15.52 -1.62
C THR A 86 -13.14 14.61 -1.63
N VAL A 87 -13.07 13.52 -0.91
CA VAL A 87 -14.11 12.49 -0.85
C VAL A 87 -15.36 13.01 -0.12
N GLU A 88 -15.16 13.72 0.99
CA GLU A 88 -16.25 14.35 1.76
C GLU A 88 -16.92 15.46 0.94
N ALA A 89 -16.15 16.26 0.21
CA ALA A 89 -16.70 17.28 -0.71
C ALA A 89 -17.55 16.65 -1.84
N ALA A 90 -17.24 15.42 -2.23
CA ALA A 90 -18.05 14.64 -3.18
C ALA A 90 -19.28 13.96 -2.54
N GLY A 91 -19.50 14.14 -1.24
CA GLY A 91 -20.66 13.60 -0.51
C GLY A 91 -20.51 12.17 -0.03
N PHE A 92 -19.27 11.63 -0.02
CA PHE A 92 -18.97 10.29 0.49
C PHE A 92 -18.32 10.34 1.87
N GLN A 93 -18.43 9.23 2.60
CA GLN A 93 -17.81 9.02 3.91
C GLN A 93 -16.77 7.91 3.84
N PRO A 94 -15.48 8.20 4.04
CA PRO A 94 -14.45 7.18 4.09
C PRO A 94 -14.58 6.36 5.37
N ILE A 95 -14.63 5.02 5.23
CA ILE A 95 -14.70 4.07 6.36
C ILE A 95 -13.42 3.24 6.48
N LEU A 96 -12.60 3.21 5.44
CA LEU A 96 -11.33 2.50 5.40
C LEU A 96 -10.39 3.24 4.46
N ILE A 97 -9.16 3.43 4.89
CA ILE A 97 -8.06 3.92 4.03
C ILE A 97 -6.89 2.98 4.22
N GLU A 98 -6.40 2.41 3.12
CA GLU A 98 -5.30 1.44 3.16
C GLU A 98 -4.36 1.58 1.96
N PRO A 99 -3.10 1.11 2.06
CA PRO A 99 -2.22 1.01 0.89
C PRO A 99 -2.81 0.12 -0.20
N SER A 100 -2.62 0.49 -1.48
CA SER A 100 -3.17 -0.26 -2.63
C SER A 100 -2.74 -1.73 -2.63
N ILE A 101 -1.50 -2.01 -2.32
CA ILE A 101 -0.98 -3.37 -2.25
C ILE A 101 -1.65 -4.21 -1.14
N SER A 102 -2.15 -3.58 -0.08
CA SER A 102 -2.90 -4.27 0.99
C SER A 102 -4.26 -4.76 0.48
N SER A 103 -4.94 -3.95 -0.34
CA SER A 103 -6.18 -4.36 -1.01
C SER A 103 -5.94 -5.55 -1.93
N VAL A 104 -4.87 -5.54 -2.72
CA VAL A 104 -4.46 -6.66 -3.61
C VAL A 104 -4.17 -7.91 -2.78
N GLY A 105 -3.38 -7.78 -1.71
CA GLY A 105 -3.06 -8.89 -0.81
C GLY A 105 -4.32 -9.54 -0.22
N ARG A 106 -5.31 -8.75 0.16
CA ARG A 106 -6.59 -9.25 0.71
C ARG A 106 -7.40 -10.03 -0.34
N VAL A 107 -7.44 -9.54 -1.59
CA VAL A 107 -8.11 -10.28 -2.69
C VAL A 107 -7.41 -11.61 -2.93
N LEU A 108 -6.08 -11.61 -3.03
CA LEU A 108 -5.30 -12.83 -3.23
C LEU A 108 -5.51 -13.83 -2.08
N THR A 109 -5.49 -13.37 -0.83
CA THR A 109 -5.75 -14.25 0.35
C THR A 109 -7.16 -14.87 0.30
N ALA A 110 -8.14 -14.15 -0.25
CA ALA A 110 -9.51 -14.65 -0.35
C ALA A 110 -9.73 -15.64 -1.52
N THR A 111 -8.84 -15.62 -2.52
CA THR A 111 -8.97 -16.42 -3.76
C THR A 111 -7.97 -17.57 -3.84
N GLU A 112 -6.89 -17.54 -3.08
CA GLU A 112 -5.81 -18.53 -3.10
C GLU A 112 -5.91 -19.47 -1.91
N GLU A 113 -6.04 -20.77 -2.15
CA GLU A 113 -5.97 -21.82 -1.13
C GLU A 113 -4.50 -22.20 -0.85
N GLY A 114 -3.69 -21.26 -0.39
CA GLY A 114 -2.27 -21.53 -0.18
C GLY A 114 -1.69 -20.90 1.09
N SER A 115 -0.80 -21.65 1.76
CA SER A 115 -0.02 -21.18 2.91
C SER A 115 1.42 -20.79 2.53
N LEU A 116 1.75 -20.81 1.24
CA LEU A 116 3.11 -20.49 0.78
C LEU A 116 3.35 -18.98 0.80
N PRO A 117 4.54 -18.54 1.22
CA PRO A 117 4.94 -17.16 1.06
C PRO A 117 4.88 -16.74 -0.41
N THR A 118 4.23 -15.62 -0.68
CA THR A 118 4.00 -15.12 -2.04
C THR A 118 4.59 -13.73 -2.18
N VAL A 119 5.30 -13.49 -3.29
CA VAL A 119 5.74 -12.15 -3.68
C VAL A 119 4.70 -11.57 -4.64
N ILE A 120 4.14 -10.43 -4.27
CA ILE A 120 3.23 -9.66 -5.12
C ILE A 120 4.05 -8.57 -5.79
N VAL A 121 3.96 -8.47 -7.12
CA VAL A 121 4.56 -7.39 -7.90
C VAL A 121 3.47 -6.75 -8.74
N ASP A 122 3.13 -5.51 -8.44
CA ASP A 122 2.15 -4.73 -9.17
C ASP A 122 2.86 -3.64 -9.98
N ILE A 123 2.90 -3.79 -11.30
CA ILE A 123 3.57 -2.87 -12.22
C ILE A 123 2.52 -1.92 -12.80
N GLY A 124 2.37 -0.77 -12.14
CA GLY A 124 1.49 0.30 -12.59
C GLY A 124 2.12 1.20 -13.68
N PRO A 125 1.40 2.22 -14.12
CA PRO A 125 1.92 3.17 -15.12
C PRO A 125 3.08 4.01 -14.59
N ALA A 126 3.06 4.43 -13.35
CA ALA A 126 4.03 5.35 -12.75
C ALA A 126 4.92 4.73 -11.68
N SER A 127 4.51 3.63 -11.08
CA SER A 127 5.22 2.94 -9.99
C SER A 127 5.11 1.43 -10.13
N THR A 128 6.03 0.74 -9.48
CA THR A 128 5.96 -0.71 -9.22
C THR A 128 5.90 -0.90 -7.72
N ASP A 129 4.86 -1.55 -7.25
CA ASP A 129 4.65 -1.88 -5.86
C ASP A 129 4.99 -3.36 -5.62
N ILE A 130 5.68 -3.64 -4.52
CA ILE A 130 6.10 -5.00 -4.15
C ILE A 130 5.61 -5.28 -2.74
N ALA A 131 5.08 -6.47 -2.51
CA ALA A 131 4.77 -6.95 -1.17
C ALA A 131 5.16 -8.42 -1.00
N ILE A 132 5.47 -8.78 0.22
CA ILE A 132 5.59 -10.18 0.65
C ILE A 132 4.36 -10.51 1.48
N LEU A 133 3.57 -11.47 0.98
CA LEU A 133 2.42 -12.04 1.67
C LEU A 133 2.85 -13.40 2.25
N ASP A 134 2.61 -13.60 3.54
CA ASP A 134 2.86 -14.87 4.22
C ASP A 134 1.73 -15.16 5.19
N ARG A 135 1.14 -16.36 5.10
CA ARG A 135 -0.01 -16.80 5.91
C ARG A 135 -1.16 -15.79 5.90
N GLY A 136 -1.52 -15.30 4.71
CA GLY A 136 -2.60 -14.34 4.55
C GLY A 136 -2.32 -12.92 5.07
N THR A 137 -1.07 -12.63 5.44
CA THR A 137 -0.69 -11.32 6.00
C THR A 137 0.48 -10.72 5.25
N ILE A 138 0.39 -9.43 4.96
CA ILE A 138 1.51 -8.67 4.38
C ILE A 138 2.58 -8.51 5.45
N ARG A 139 3.82 -8.93 5.14
CA ARG A 139 4.98 -8.83 6.02
C ARG A 139 5.78 -7.56 5.78
N VAL A 140 5.91 -7.16 4.54
CA VAL A 140 6.65 -5.95 4.14
C VAL A 140 6.12 -5.46 2.80
N THR A 141 6.15 -4.15 2.61
CA THR A 141 5.86 -3.52 1.32
C THR A 141 7.01 -2.62 0.91
N GLY A 142 7.15 -2.43 -0.39
CA GLY A 142 8.07 -1.47 -0.99
C GLY A 142 7.48 -0.94 -2.29
N GLY A 143 7.90 0.26 -2.68
CA GLY A 143 7.48 0.87 -3.92
C GLY A 143 8.66 1.53 -4.64
N LEU A 144 8.66 1.42 -5.97
CA LEU A 144 9.63 2.05 -6.85
C LEU A 144 8.91 3.02 -7.77
N ALA A 145 9.45 4.23 -7.97
CA ALA A 145 8.93 5.20 -8.94
C ALA A 145 9.34 4.83 -10.39
N ILE A 146 9.20 3.55 -10.72
CA ILE A 146 9.47 2.97 -12.05
C ILE A 146 8.22 2.19 -12.45
N GLY A 147 7.66 2.49 -13.61
CA GLY A 147 6.47 1.83 -14.13
C GLY A 147 6.41 1.87 -15.66
N GLY A 148 5.28 1.48 -16.21
CA GLY A 148 5.06 1.39 -17.64
C GLY A 148 5.40 2.65 -18.45
N ASN A 149 5.26 3.84 -17.84
CA ASN A 149 5.64 5.10 -18.48
C ASN A 149 7.16 5.26 -18.59
N THR A 150 7.90 4.79 -17.58
CA THR A 150 9.38 4.79 -17.62
C THR A 150 9.88 3.91 -18.76
N PHE A 151 9.29 2.73 -18.91
CA PHE A 151 9.63 1.82 -20.02
C PHE A 151 9.33 2.47 -21.38
N THR A 152 8.19 3.14 -21.53
CA THR A 152 7.85 3.86 -22.77
C THR A 152 8.87 4.96 -23.08
N LEU A 153 9.27 5.74 -22.08
CA LEU A 153 10.28 6.79 -22.21
C LEU A 153 11.65 6.22 -22.64
N ASP A 154 12.06 5.11 -22.07
CA ASP A 154 13.34 4.47 -22.40
C ASP A 154 13.33 3.88 -23.82
N ILE A 155 12.21 3.28 -24.25
CA ILE A 155 12.06 2.83 -25.64
C ILE A 155 12.13 4.02 -26.58
N ALA A 156 11.41 5.10 -26.30
CA ALA A 156 11.41 6.30 -27.14
C ALA A 156 12.82 6.86 -27.31
N LYS A 157 13.58 6.97 -26.22
CA LYS A 157 14.96 7.45 -26.23
C LYS A 157 15.91 6.53 -27.00
N LYS A 158 15.84 5.22 -26.72
CA LYS A 158 16.75 4.24 -27.33
C LYS A 158 16.54 4.06 -28.83
N LEU A 159 15.27 4.12 -29.26
CA LEU A 159 14.91 3.96 -30.69
C LEU A 159 14.76 5.29 -31.42
N ASN A 160 14.90 6.42 -30.71
CA ASN A 160 14.72 7.78 -31.27
C ASN A 160 13.37 7.93 -31.99
N VAL A 161 12.28 7.48 -31.34
CA VAL A 161 10.91 7.55 -31.88
C VAL A 161 10.02 8.39 -30.94
N ALA A 162 8.88 8.86 -31.46
CA ALA A 162 7.89 9.56 -30.67
C ALA A 162 7.33 8.66 -29.55
N LEU A 163 6.91 9.26 -28.43
CA LEU A 163 6.36 8.53 -27.26
C LEU A 163 5.17 7.63 -27.62
N GLU A 164 4.32 8.10 -28.52
CA GLU A 164 3.15 7.33 -28.97
C GLU A 164 3.57 6.05 -29.69
N ASN A 165 4.57 6.14 -30.58
CA ASN A 165 5.12 4.98 -31.27
C ASN A 165 5.83 4.04 -30.30
N ALA A 166 6.56 4.57 -29.32
CA ALA A 166 7.20 3.78 -28.29
C ALA A 166 6.18 3.05 -27.42
N HIS A 167 5.05 3.69 -27.10
CA HIS A 167 3.95 3.05 -26.39
C HIS A 167 3.35 1.89 -27.18
N GLN A 168 3.09 2.10 -28.47
CA GLN A 168 2.59 1.03 -29.37
C GLN A 168 3.58 -0.14 -29.46
N LEU A 169 4.88 0.16 -29.63
CA LEU A 169 5.93 -0.86 -29.66
C LEU A 169 5.97 -1.67 -28.37
N LYS A 170 5.85 -1.02 -27.21
CA LYS A 170 5.79 -1.70 -25.92
C LYS A 170 4.57 -2.62 -25.81
N VAL A 171 3.38 -2.17 -26.24
CA VAL A 171 2.15 -2.96 -26.13
C VAL A 171 2.15 -4.17 -27.06
N LEU A 172 2.76 -4.03 -28.25
CA LEU A 172 2.79 -5.08 -29.26
C LEU A 172 3.88 -6.13 -29.04
N ASN A 173 4.95 -5.78 -28.31
CA ASN A 173 6.14 -6.64 -28.19
C ASN A 173 6.57 -6.88 -26.73
N GLY A 174 5.80 -6.41 -25.74
CA GLY A 174 6.08 -6.53 -24.31
C GLY A 174 5.22 -7.53 -23.56
#